data_4d46888964a781c0cbaf01cebd3a3f32
#
_entry.id   4d46888964a781c0cbaf01cebd3a3f32
#
_cell.length_a   1.000
_cell.length_b   1.000
_cell.length_c   1.000
_cell.angle_alpha   90.00
_cell.angle_beta   90.00
_cell.angle_gamma   90.00
#
_symmetry.space_group_name_H-M   'P 1'
#
loop_
_entity.id
_entity.type
_entity.pdbx_description
1 polymer ?
#
loop_
_entity_poly.entity_id
_entity_poly.type
_entity_poly.pdbx_seq_one_letter_code
_entity_poly.pdbx_strand_id
1 'polypeptide(L)'
;MEKRWIANPNVKEVDFLDIRIEKTERAIKQAFMELRAEKPLEKIRVKELCDRACINKSTFYAHYQDIYALANAMEDEMVEAVVASLPNLTARDVSERTEWLAREMFHAFAKHQREINTLFADSRQGLFINRVEAALRKCIAESDPAFEN
;
A
#
# COMPACT_ATOMS: atom_id res chain seq x y z
N MET A 1 0.87 -41.48 31.81
CA MET A 1 0.33 -41.16 30.49
C MET A 1 1.05 -39.92 29.95
N GLU A 2 2.12 -40.17 29.22
CA GLU A 2 2.92 -39.09 28.61
C GLU A 2 2.21 -38.61 27.35
N LYS A 3 1.79 -37.32 27.36
CA LYS A 3 1.34 -36.65 26.14
C LYS A 3 2.58 -36.34 25.29
N ARG A 4 2.84 -37.21 24.34
CA ARG A 4 3.84 -37.05 23.31
C ARG A 4 3.41 -35.91 22.41
N TRP A 5 4.01 -34.69 22.56
CA TRP A 5 3.94 -33.65 21.58
C TRP A 5 4.67 -34.10 20.32
N ILE A 6 3.91 -34.51 19.33
CA ILE A 6 4.45 -34.77 18.00
C ILE A 6 4.74 -33.40 17.39
N ALA A 7 5.99 -32.96 17.50
CA ALA A 7 6.48 -31.82 16.75
C ALA A 7 6.31 -32.17 15.26
N ASN A 8 5.49 -31.38 14.56
CA ASN A 8 5.33 -31.50 13.12
C ASN A 8 6.63 -31.00 12.48
N PRO A 9 7.46 -31.88 11.84
CA PRO A 9 8.78 -31.50 11.32
C PRO A 9 8.74 -30.58 10.09
N ASN A 10 7.55 -30.12 9.69
CA ASN A 10 7.35 -29.26 8.51
C ASN A 10 6.91 -27.82 8.84
N VAL A 11 6.92 -27.41 10.10
CA VAL A 11 6.79 -25.98 10.45
C VAL A 11 8.19 -25.38 10.34
N LYS A 12 8.49 -24.83 9.17
CA LYS A 12 9.76 -24.16 8.87
C LYS A 12 9.95 -22.99 9.81
N GLU A 13 11.12 -22.89 10.39
CA GLU A 13 11.62 -21.74 11.19
C GLU A 13 11.45 -20.39 10.47
N VAL A 14 11.29 -20.43 9.14
CA VAL A 14 10.93 -19.34 8.22
C VAL A 14 9.60 -18.66 8.60
N ASP A 15 8.63 -19.40 9.12
CA ASP A 15 7.26 -18.91 9.36
C ASP A 15 7.18 -17.91 10.55
N PHE A 16 8.00 -18.11 11.59
CA PHE A 16 8.00 -17.22 12.77
C PHE A 16 8.73 -15.89 12.52
N LEU A 17 9.78 -15.92 11.71
CA LEU A 17 10.52 -14.70 11.35
C LEU A 17 9.68 -13.81 10.45
N ASP A 18 9.03 -14.39 9.45
CA ASP A 18 8.14 -13.69 8.52
C ASP A 18 6.96 -13.03 9.26
N ILE A 19 6.33 -13.75 10.19
CA ILE A 19 5.24 -13.21 11.02
C ILE A 19 5.70 -12.01 11.87
N ARG A 20 6.93 -12.04 12.39
CA ARG A 20 7.48 -10.93 13.17
C ARG A 20 7.76 -9.71 12.30
N ILE A 21 8.29 -9.92 11.09
CA ILE A 21 8.55 -8.87 10.10
C ILE A 21 7.22 -8.22 9.71
N GLU A 22 6.22 -9.00 9.35
CA GLU A 22 4.89 -8.49 8.98
C GLU A 22 4.21 -7.70 10.11
N LYS A 23 4.31 -8.17 11.36
CA LYS A 23 3.76 -7.46 12.53
C LYS A 23 4.45 -6.11 12.74
N THR A 24 5.77 -6.08 12.59
CA THR A 24 6.56 -4.86 12.73
C THR A 24 6.20 -3.87 11.63
N GLU A 25 6.14 -4.32 10.39
CA GLU A 25 5.78 -3.49 9.25
C GLU A 25 4.36 -2.90 9.40
N ARG A 26 3.41 -3.71 9.83
CA ARG A 26 2.04 -3.25 10.12
C ARG A 26 2.01 -2.18 11.22
N ALA A 27 2.79 -2.35 12.29
CA ALA A 27 2.88 -1.36 13.37
C ALA A 27 3.49 -0.04 12.87
N ILE A 28 4.52 -0.10 12.02
CA ILE A 28 5.13 1.07 11.39
C ILE A 28 4.11 1.81 10.52
N LYS A 29 3.43 1.10 9.63
CA LYS A 29 2.43 1.69 8.72
C LYS A 29 1.25 2.29 9.48
N GLN A 30 0.76 1.64 10.51
CA GLN A 30 -0.31 2.17 11.36
C GLN A 30 0.11 3.45 12.07
N ALA A 31 1.27 3.46 12.73
CA ALA A 31 1.80 4.66 13.40
C ALA A 31 2.00 5.82 12.41
N PHE A 32 2.46 5.52 11.19
CA PHE A 32 2.60 6.51 10.14
C PHE A 32 1.26 7.11 9.72
N MET A 33 0.22 6.30 9.48
CA MET A 33 -1.12 6.79 9.14
C MET A 33 -1.72 7.68 10.23
N GLU A 34 -1.54 7.32 11.49
CA GLU A 34 -1.98 8.15 12.62
C GLU A 34 -1.27 9.51 12.63
N LEU A 35 0.05 9.52 12.44
CA LEU A 35 0.83 10.76 12.38
C LEU A 35 0.46 11.63 11.16
N ARG A 36 0.21 11.00 10.01
CA ARG A 36 -0.24 11.71 8.80
C ARG A 36 -1.62 12.34 8.96
N ALA A 37 -2.51 11.75 9.75
CA ALA A 37 -3.80 12.35 10.08
C ALA A 37 -3.67 13.58 11.00
N GLU A 38 -2.57 13.69 11.75
CA GLU A 38 -2.33 14.79 12.69
C GLU A 38 -1.51 15.94 12.08
N LYS A 39 -0.60 15.62 11.13
CA LYS A 39 0.38 16.60 10.62
C LYS A 39 0.89 16.28 9.21
N PRO A 40 1.40 17.29 8.49
CA PRO A 40 1.99 17.09 7.17
C PRO A 40 3.28 16.25 7.24
N LEU A 41 3.60 15.59 6.12
CA LEU A 41 4.71 14.63 6.00
C LEU A 41 6.05 15.19 6.49
N GLU A 42 6.35 16.44 6.15
CA GLU A 42 7.61 17.12 6.45
C GLU A 42 7.85 17.32 7.97
N LYS A 43 6.78 17.25 8.76
CA LYS A 43 6.84 17.38 10.22
C LYS A 43 6.93 16.04 10.97
N ILE A 44 6.81 14.92 10.27
CA ILE A 44 6.91 13.59 10.89
C ILE A 44 8.38 13.24 11.10
N ARG A 45 8.72 12.79 12.31
CA ARG A 45 10.08 12.39 12.68
C ARG A 45 10.14 10.88 12.94
N VAL A 46 11.24 10.23 12.52
CA VAL A 46 11.47 8.78 12.78
C VAL A 46 11.35 8.45 14.27
N LYS A 47 11.88 9.31 15.16
CA LYS A 47 11.78 9.08 16.61
C LYS A 47 10.32 8.95 17.06
N GLU A 48 9.49 9.91 16.68
CA GLU A 48 8.09 9.96 17.06
C GLU A 48 7.31 8.75 16.51
N LEU A 49 7.60 8.36 15.27
CA LEU A 49 7.01 7.17 14.67
C LEU A 49 7.41 5.90 15.43
N CYS A 50 8.69 5.76 15.76
CA CYS A 50 9.18 4.62 16.53
C CYS A 50 8.56 4.55 17.92
N ASP A 51 8.43 5.69 18.61
CA ASP A 51 7.79 5.78 19.93
C ASP A 51 6.32 5.31 19.84
N ARG A 52 5.59 5.72 18.79
CA ARG A 52 4.19 5.33 18.55
C ARG A 52 4.03 3.87 18.14
N ALA A 53 4.92 3.35 17.31
CA ALA A 53 4.95 1.96 16.86
C ALA A 53 5.52 0.99 17.91
N CYS A 54 6.03 1.49 19.05
CA CYS A 54 6.71 0.72 20.08
C CYS A 54 7.90 -0.09 19.54
N ILE A 55 8.69 0.51 18.66
CA ILE A 55 9.92 -0.07 18.07
C ILE A 55 11.13 0.84 18.32
N ASN A 56 12.33 0.29 18.17
CA ASN A 56 13.54 1.10 18.16
C ASN A 56 13.88 1.61 16.75
N LYS A 57 14.77 2.62 16.68
CA LYS A 57 15.18 3.22 15.39
C LYS A 57 15.89 2.22 14.47
N SER A 58 16.69 1.29 15.00
CA SER A 58 17.37 0.29 14.18
C SER A 58 16.37 -0.64 13.49
N THR A 59 15.28 -0.98 14.15
CA THR A 59 14.17 -1.73 13.55
C THR A 59 13.52 -0.95 12.40
N PHE A 60 13.25 0.34 12.60
CA PHE A 60 12.71 1.18 11.52
C PHE A 60 13.64 1.21 10.31
N TYR A 61 14.95 1.48 10.54
CA TYR A 61 15.94 1.57 9.46
C TYR A 61 16.25 0.21 8.77
N ALA A 62 15.89 -0.91 9.38
CA ALA A 62 15.91 -2.21 8.72
C ALA A 62 14.79 -2.37 7.66
N HIS A 63 13.69 -1.62 7.78
CA HIS A 63 12.56 -1.66 6.86
C HIS A 63 12.56 -0.50 5.85
N TYR A 64 12.88 0.72 6.31
CA TYR A 64 12.79 1.94 5.50
C TYR A 64 13.99 2.85 5.72
N GLN A 65 14.52 3.41 4.64
CA GLN A 65 15.65 4.33 4.69
C GLN A 65 15.33 5.62 5.47
N ASP A 66 14.12 6.15 5.29
CA ASP A 66 13.62 7.36 5.94
C ASP A 66 12.08 7.43 5.89
N ILE A 67 11.51 8.50 6.42
CA ILE A 67 10.05 8.74 6.40
C ILE A 67 9.50 8.87 4.98
N TYR A 68 10.27 9.43 4.05
CA TYR A 68 9.81 9.59 2.67
C TYR A 68 9.78 8.26 1.92
N ALA A 69 10.74 7.37 2.18
CA ALA A 69 10.74 6.01 1.64
C ALA A 69 9.52 5.22 2.13
N LEU A 70 9.17 5.35 3.42
CA LEU A 70 7.94 4.77 3.97
C LEU A 70 6.69 5.37 3.31
N ALA A 71 6.62 6.70 3.19
CA ALA A 71 5.49 7.38 2.54
C ALA A 71 5.30 6.90 1.10
N ASN A 72 6.37 6.85 0.31
CA ASN A 72 6.32 6.37 -1.07
C ASN A 72 5.84 4.92 -1.16
N ALA A 73 6.35 4.02 -0.32
CA ALA A 73 5.93 2.63 -0.29
C ALA A 73 4.42 2.50 0.01
N MET A 74 3.91 3.25 1.00
CA MET A 74 2.49 3.23 1.34
C MET A 74 1.61 3.87 0.27
N GLU A 75 2.09 4.91 -0.41
CA GLU A 75 1.41 5.53 -1.54
C GLU A 75 1.32 4.58 -2.74
N ASP A 76 2.39 3.84 -3.05
CA ASP A 76 2.41 2.84 -4.11
C ASP A 76 1.45 1.68 -3.78
N GLU A 77 1.48 1.15 -2.56
CA GLU A 77 0.53 0.13 -2.10
C GLU A 77 -0.94 0.59 -2.21
N MET A 78 -1.20 1.87 -1.90
CA MET A 78 -2.55 2.42 -2.03
C MET A 78 -3.00 2.50 -3.49
N VAL A 79 -2.12 2.92 -4.39
CA VAL A 79 -2.40 2.93 -5.84
C VAL A 79 -2.69 1.51 -6.33
N GLU A 80 -1.87 0.53 -5.94
CA GLU A 80 -2.09 -0.88 -6.27
C GLU A 80 -3.44 -1.39 -5.74
N ALA A 81 -3.80 -1.05 -4.50
CA ALA A 81 -5.09 -1.44 -3.90
C ALA A 81 -6.29 -0.84 -4.63
N VAL A 82 -6.19 0.41 -5.08
CA VAL A 82 -7.23 1.07 -5.90
C VAL A 82 -7.37 0.37 -7.24
N VAL A 83 -6.26 0.14 -7.94
CA VAL A 83 -6.26 -0.52 -9.26
C VAL A 83 -6.74 -1.97 -9.15
N ALA A 84 -6.32 -2.71 -8.12
CA ALA A 84 -6.78 -4.07 -7.86
C ALA A 84 -8.29 -4.15 -7.49
N SER A 85 -8.90 -3.04 -7.10
CA SER A 85 -10.36 -2.95 -6.85
C SER A 85 -11.17 -2.77 -8.13
N LEU A 86 -10.51 -2.47 -9.24
CA LEU A 86 -11.15 -2.35 -10.55
C LEU A 86 -11.31 -3.74 -11.20
N PRO A 87 -12.33 -3.94 -12.03
CA PRO A 87 -12.42 -5.12 -12.87
C PRO A 87 -11.25 -5.16 -13.88
N ASN A 88 -10.99 -6.33 -14.46
CA ASN A 88 -9.99 -6.44 -15.53
C ASN A 88 -10.36 -5.52 -16.68
N LEU A 89 -9.52 -4.50 -16.90
CA LEU A 89 -9.73 -3.47 -17.92
C LEU A 89 -9.01 -3.85 -19.22
N THR A 90 -9.69 -3.58 -20.33
CA THR A 90 -9.12 -3.69 -21.67
C THR A 90 -9.12 -2.32 -22.35
N ALA A 91 -8.32 -2.15 -23.40
CA ALA A 91 -8.33 -0.95 -24.24
C ALA A 91 -9.74 -0.65 -24.79
N ARG A 92 -10.50 -1.70 -25.11
CA ARG A 92 -11.90 -1.58 -25.57
C ARG A 92 -12.83 -1.00 -24.52
N ASP A 93 -12.66 -1.37 -23.23
CA ASP A 93 -13.48 -0.82 -22.14
C ASP A 93 -13.25 0.69 -22.01
N VAL A 94 -12.02 1.16 -22.20
CA VAL A 94 -11.70 2.60 -22.16
C VAL A 94 -12.38 3.36 -23.29
N SER A 95 -12.42 2.79 -24.51
CA SER A 95 -12.96 3.46 -25.70
C SER A 95 -14.48 3.36 -25.81
N GLU A 96 -15.07 2.23 -25.44
CA GLU A 96 -16.48 1.93 -25.71
C GLU A 96 -17.40 1.98 -24.47
N ARG A 97 -16.84 1.92 -23.24
CA ARG A 97 -17.58 1.79 -21.99
C ARG A 97 -17.23 2.85 -20.96
N THR A 98 -17.04 4.08 -21.40
CA THR A 98 -16.57 5.21 -20.57
C THR A 98 -17.43 5.44 -19.32
N GLU A 99 -18.77 5.39 -19.46
CA GLU A 99 -19.68 5.59 -18.32
C GLU A 99 -19.55 4.48 -17.27
N TRP A 100 -19.46 3.23 -17.71
CA TRP A 100 -19.24 2.10 -16.83
C TRP A 100 -17.88 2.23 -16.14
N LEU A 101 -16.80 2.54 -16.87
CA LEU A 101 -15.48 2.74 -16.33
C LEU A 101 -15.43 3.85 -15.28
N ALA A 102 -16.07 4.98 -15.55
CA ALA A 102 -16.15 6.09 -14.60
C ALA A 102 -16.85 5.67 -13.29
N ARG A 103 -17.89 4.85 -13.37
CA ARG A 103 -18.60 4.31 -12.20
C ARG A 103 -17.71 3.36 -11.39
N GLU A 104 -17.00 2.42 -12.06
CA GLU A 104 -16.10 1.50 -11.37
C GLU A 104 -14.93 2.25 -10.68
N MET A 105 -14.37 3.24 -11.35
CA MET A 105 -13.35 4.10 -10.76
C MET A 105 -13.87 4.87 -9.54
N PHE A 106 -15.07 5.42 -9.63
CA PHE A 106 -15.72 6.09 -8.49
C PHE A 106 -15.87 5.14 -7.29
N HIS A 107 -16.33 3.91 -7.52
CA HIS A 107 -16.45 2.91 -6.45
C HIS A 107 -15.10 2.53 -5.85
N ALA A 108 -14.07 2.34 -6.67
CA ALA A 108 -12.73 2.04 -6.21
C ALA A 108 -12.15 3.16 -5.33
N PHE A 109 -12.31 4.43 -5.75
CA PHE A 109 -11.89 5.58 -4.95
C PHE A 109 -12.70 5.74 -3.67
N ALA A 110 -14.02 5.58 -3.74
CA ALA A 110 -14.88 5.69 -2.56
C ALA A 110 -14.53 4.65 -1.49
N LYS A 111 -14.17 3.44 -1.90
CA LYS A 111 -13.74 2.36 -1.00
C LYS A 111 -12.49 2.72 -0.19
N HIS A 112 -11.56 3.46 -0.77
CA HIS A 112 -10.26 3.82 -0.17
C HIS A 112 -10.14 5.31 0.17
N GLN A 113 -11.25 6.06 0.15
CA GLN A 113 -11.25 7.53 0.25
C GLN A 113 -10.50 8.05 1.49
N ARG A 114 -10.67 7.41 2.64
CA ARG A 114 -10.07 7.86 3.91
C ARG A 114 -8.54 7.77 3.85
N GLU A 115 -8.03 6.64 3.40
CA GLU A 115 -6.60 6.36 3.27
C GLU A 115 -5.97 7.27 2.20
N ILE A 116 -6.62 7.41 1.06
CA ILE A 116 -6.18 8.31 -0.02
C ILE A 116 -6.06 9.74 0.50
N ASN A 117 -7.09 10.25 1.19
CA ASN A 117 -7.07 11.62 1.73
C ASN A 117 -5.97 11.82 2.78
N THR A 118 -5.62 10.78 3.55
CA THR A 118 -4.55 10.86 4.55
C THR A 118 -3.17 10.82 3.90
N LEU A 119 -2.92 9.90 2.97
CA LEU A 119 -1.62 9.71 2.33
C LEU A 119 -1.29 10.85 1.37
N PHE A 120 -2.26 11.25 0.55
CA PHE A 120 -2.09 12.23 -0.51
C PHE A 120 -2.65 13.61 -0.13
N ALA A 121 -2.67 13.94 1.16
CA ALA A 121 -3.03 15.28 1.61
C ALA A 121 -2.08 16.36 1.05
N ASP A 122 -2.56 17.60 1.03
CA ASP A 122 -1.81 18.78 0.62
C ASP A 122 -1.38 18.73 -0.88
N SER A 123 -0.11 19.01 -1.15
CA SER A 123 0.46 19.08 -2.50
C SER A 123 0.61 17.73 -3.22
N ARG A 124 0.31 16.62 -2.57
CA ARG A 124 0.55 15.27 -3.11
C ARG A 124 -0.63 14.68 -3.91
N GLN A 125 -1.77 15.36 -3.97
CA GLN A 125 -2.94 14.89 -4.73
C GLN A 125 -2.65 14.67 -6.22
N GLY A 126 -1.88 15.55 -6.84
CA GLY A 126 -1.47 15.39 -8.24
C GLY A 126 -0.61 14.13 -8.47
N LEU A 127 0.20 13.75 -7.49
CA LEU A 127 1.00 12.52 -7.57
C LEU A 127 0.12 11.28 -7.57
N PHE A 128 -0.95 11.25 -6.79
CA PHE A 128 -1.90 10.13 -6.76
C PHE A 128 -2.51 9.89 -8.15
N ILE A 129 -3.02 10.94 -8.79
CA ILE A 129 -3.64 10.83 -10.12
C ILE A 129 -2.64 10.29 -11.14
N ASN A 130 -1.42 10.83 -11.17
CA ASN A 130 -0.37 10.39 -12.09
C ASN A 130 0.04 8.92 -11.85
N ARG A 131 0.14 8.49 -10.59
CA ARG A 131 0.48 7.10 -10.25
C ARG A 131 -0.64 6.13 -10.62
N VAL A 132 -1.91 6.49 -10.37
CA VAL A 132 -3.06 5.68 -10.79
C VAL A 132 -3.11 5.57 -12.31
N GLU A 133 -2.92 6.66 -13.03
CA GLU A 133 -2.87 6.65 -14.50
C GLU A 133 -1.78 5.71 -15.02
N ALA A 134 -0.56 5.81 -14.48
CA ALA A 134 0.56 4.95 -14.88
C ALA A 134 0.27 3.47 -14.58
N ALA A 135 -0.31 3.16 -13.41
CA ALA A 135 -0.69 1.80 -13.04
C ALA A 135 -1.80 1.23 -13.94
N LEU A 136 -2.80 2.05 -14.29
CA LEU A 136 -3.86 1.65 -15.21
C LEU A 136 -3.32 1.38 -16.61
N ARG A 137 -2.45 2.24 -17.13
CA ARG A 137 -1.79 2.01 -18.45
C ARG A 137 -1.04 0.67 -18.47
N LYS A 138 -0.30 0.38 -17.41
CA LYS A 138 0.42 -0.89 -17.27
C LYS A 138 -0.53 -2.08 -17.26
N CYS A 139 -1.61 -2.05 -16.47
CA CYS A 139 -2.61 -3.12 -16.43
C CYS A 139 -3.27 -3.36 -17.78
N ILE A 140 -3.61 -2.29 -18.51
CA ILE A 140 -4.23 -2.40 -19.84
C ILE A 140 -3.24 -2.99 -20.85
N ALA A 141 -1.98 -2.54 -20.85
CA ALA A 141 -0.95 -3.06 -21.73
C ALA A 141 -0.65 -4.56 -21.48
N GLU A 142 -0.66 -5.00 -20.21
CA GLU A 142 -0.51 -6.41 -19.85
C GLU A 142 -1.71 -7.27 -20.30
N SER A 143 -2.92 -6.67 -20.33
CA SER A 143 -4.15 -7.35 -20.76
C SER A 143 -4.35 -7.35 -22.28
N ASP A 144 -3.82 -6.35 -22.96
CA ASP A 144 -3.93 -6.17 -24.42
C ASP A 144 -2.61 -5.63 -25.00
N PRO A 145 -1.70 -6.52 -25.43
CA PRO A 145 -0.40 -6.14 -25.98
C PRO A 145 -0.46 -5.24 -27.23
N ALA A 146 -1.61 -5.15 -27.88
CA ALA A 146 -1.81 -4.26 -29.04
C ALA A 146 -2.00 -2.79 -28.65
N PHE A 147 -2.15 -2.49 -27.36
CA PHE A 147 -2.39 -1.14 -26.86
C PHE A 147 -1.14 -0.24 -26.86
N GLU A 148 0.06 -0.80 -26.95
CA GLU A 148 1.33 -0.06 -26.94
C GLU A 148 1.74 0.52 -28.31
N ASN A 149 0.97 0.33 -29.40
CA ASN A 149 1.29 0.84 -30.75
C ASN A 149 0.44 2.03 -31.13
#